data_93f85c92844d6eec9a29fd0723810198
#
_entry.id   93f85c92844d6eec9a29fd0723810198
#
_cell.length_a   1.000
_cell.length_b   1.000
_cell.length_c   1.000
_cell.angle_alpha   90.00
_cell.angle_beta   90.00
_cell.angle_gamma   90.00
#
_symmetry.space_group_name_H-M   'P 1'
#
loop_
_entity.id
_entity.type
_entity.pdbx_description
1 polymer ?
#
loop_
_entity_poly.entity_id
_entity_poly.type
_entity_poly.pdbx_seq_one_letter_code
_entity_poly.pdbx_strand_id
1 'polypeptide(L)'
;MAKVRRTKASAKRKAAAKSRSASKETAGKPAQKGKKAVKGAAKKPAKKALRSPEETEPKLETAPEGMVEETPDEVSPLHSTAEDMAKRQREISVAEFFMKNRHLLGFDNPRKALLTTIKEGVDNALDACEEAGILPEVRIVVASGADENRFRVTIEDNGPGILKSQIPKIFAKLLYGSKFHRLKMSRGQQGIGISAAGMYGQLTTGKPIAITSRTSRSQPAHYYELEIDAKKNEPRILVDRTVDWQAPRGTKVEIELEAKFQKGRQSVEEYLEQTSIANPHVTLALVTPDNETTVYNRASKQVPDHTREIKPHPYGVELGVLIKMLHDTKARTLQSFLHTDFSRVSSRVAKEICDKAKVSERSRPSRVARQEADNLFKAINQTKIMNPPTDCLSPIGEELIVAGLKKQIEAAFFTAVTRPPAVYRGNPFQIEAALAYGGSVPGDGLARVLRYANRVPLLYQQSACAITRSVLSTAWRNYALQQSAGALPTGPLVILVHMASVWVPFTSESKEAIAHYPEIIKEVRLALQECGRRLAVFVRRRRKAAESERKMAYIHKYIPHVAIALREMLGLSQHQESAMVKQLTDVLERSRA
;
A
#
# COMPACT_ATOMS: atom_id res chain seq x y z
N MET A 1 6.96 3.88 58.45
CA MET A 1 6.06 4.60 59.40
C MET A 1 5.11 5.46 58.62
N ALA A 2 3.91 5.30 58.87
CA ALA A 2 2.57 5.87 58.84
C ALA A 2 1.97 6.00 57.41
N LYS A 3 1.01 5.23 56.98
CA LYS A 3 -0.43 5.00 57.32
C LYS A 3 -1.20 6.29 57.54
N VAL A 4 -2.22 6.59 56.68
CA VAL A 4 -3.63 6.84 57.06
C VAL A 4 -4.44 7.23 55.81
N ARG A 5 -5.37 6.37 55.36
CA ARG A 5 -6.86 6.32 55.39
C ARG A 5 -7.60 7.17 54.35
N ARG A 6 -8.24 6.51 53.47
CA ARG A 6 -9.66 6.32 53.07
C ARG A 6 -10.69 7.29 53.68
N THR A 7 -11.56 7.86 52.82
CA THR A 7 -13.04 7.84 53.05
C THR A 7 -13.83 7.91 51.74
N LYS A 8 -14.91 7.11 51.71
CA LYS A 8 -16.01 6.97 50.75
C LYS A 8 -17.12 7.97 51.03
N ALA A 9 -17.88 8.38 50.00
CA ALA A 9 -19.34 8.62 50.00
C ALA A 9 -19.81 8.84 48.57
N SER A 10 -20.56 8.07 47.88
CA SER A 10 -21.91 7.51 47.87
C SER A 10 -23.06 8.50 48.05
N ALA A 11 -23.88 8.68 46.98
CA ALA A 11 -25.34 8.83 46.93
C ALA A 11 -25.78 9.16 45.50
N LYS A 12 -26.41 8.30 44.73
CA LYS A 12 -27.81 7.87 44.63
C LYS A 12 -28.87 8.99 44.53
N ARG A 13 -29.53 9.03 43.37
CA ARG A 13 -30.99 9.23 43.10
C ARG A 13 -31.24 9.12 41.62
N LYS A 14 -31.85 8.11 41.07
CA LYS A 14 -33.20 7.53 40.96
C LYS A 14 -34.29 8.53 40.53
N ALA A 15 -34.80 8.30 39.34
CA ALA A 15 -36.16 7.93 38.90
C ALA A 15 -37.09 9.12 38.72
N ALA A 16 -38.01 9.22 37.79
CA ALA A 16 -39.03 8.36 37.19
C ALA A 16 -39.59 9.05 35.94
N ALA A 17 -39.87 8.45 34.84
CA ALA A 17 -40.99 7.56 34.48
C ALA A 17 -42.27 8.28 33.99
N LYS A 18 -42.77 7.73 32.85
CA LYS A 18 -44.17 7.70 32.38
C LYS A 18 -44.68 8.92 31.61
N SER A 19 -45.45 8.82 30.54
CA SER A 19 -46.14 7.73 29.81
C SER A 19 -47.09 8.36 28.80
N ARG A 20 -47.49 7.56 27.76
CA ARG A 20 -48.76 7.58 27.04
C ARG A 20 -48.89 8.61 25.89
N SER A 21 -49.51 8.30 24.78
CA SER A 21 -50.23 7.15 24.16
C SER A 21 -50.69 7.60 22.77
N ALA A 22 -50.49 6.76 21.78
CA ALA A 22 -51.56 6.18 20.95
C ALA A 22 -52.52 7.17 20.26
N SER A 23 -52.66 7.18 18.99
CA SER A 23 -53.56 6.35 18.17
C SER A 23 -53.81 6.93 16.78
N LYS A 24 -53.85 6.00 15.84
CA LYS A 24 -54.81 5.75 14.74
C LYS A 24 -54.71 6.52 13.45
N GLU A 25 -54.29 5.77 12.44
CA GLU A 25 -55.08 5.30 11.27
C GLU A 25 -55.94 6.34 10.57
N THR A 26 -55.71 6.55 9.28
CA THR A 26 -56.63 6.09 8.25
C THR A 26 -56.08 6.20 6.85
N ALA A 27 -56.39 5.20 6.09
CA ALA A 27 -56.22 4.85 4.72
C ALA A 27 -56.74 5.90 3.69
N GLY A 28 -56.21 5.83 2.48
CA GLY A 28 -56.83 6.47 1.31
C GLY A 28 -55.95 6.37 0.05
N LYS A 29 -56.14 5.32 -0.75
CA LYS A 29 -55.92 5.25 -2.21
C LYS A 29 -57.26 5.48 -2.89
N PRO A 30 -57.36 5.63 -4.25
CA PRO A 30 -56.48 6.04 -5.33
C PRO A 30 -57.14 7.03 -6.33
N ALA A 31 -56.39 7.54 -7.31
CA ALA A 31 -56.99 7.85 -8.64
C ALA A 31 -55.95 8.00 -9.75
N GLN A 32 -56.17 7.23 -10.79
CA GLN A 32 -55.58 7.27 -12.13
C GLN A 32 -56.03 8.49 -12.94
N LYS A 33 -55.19 8.87 -13.92
CA LYS A 33 -55.44 9.33 -15.30
C LYS A 33 -54.34 10.32 -15.66
N GLY A 34 -53.67 10.30 -16.79
CA GLY A 34 -53.99 9.80 -18.12
C GLY A 34 -52.82 10.06 -19.06
N LYS A 35 -52.80 9.27 -20.10
CA LYS A 35 -51.84 9.17 -21.21
C LYS A 35 -51.67 10.49 -21.99
N LYS A 36 -50.40 10.74 -22.43
CA LYS A 36 -50.18 11.20 -23.83
C LYS A 36 -48.82 10.72 -24.32
N ALA A 37 -48.85 9.96 -25.39
CA ALA A 37 -47.74 9.45 -26.14
C ALA A 37 -47.22 10.52 -27.11
N VAL A 38 -45.89 10.64 -27.21
CA VAL A 38 -45.24 11.24 -28.38
C VAL A 38 -44.20 10.25 -28.89
N LYS A 39 -44.43 9.83 -30.15
CA LYS A 39 -43.56 8.98 -30.95
C LYS A 39 -42.27 9.74 -31.32
N GLY A 40 -41.13 9.13 -31.10
CA GLY A 40 -39.87 9.56 -31.67
C GLY A 40 -39.07 8.31 -32.07
N ALA A 41 -38.83 8.14 -33.36
CA ALA A 41 -38.29 6.96 -34.01
C ALA A 41 -36.82 6.74 -33.67
N ALA A 42 -36.48 5.55 -33.19
CA ALA A 42 -35.09 5.07 -33.08
C ALA A 42 -34.73 4.26 -34.32
N LYS A 43 -33.72 4.73 -35.07
CA LYS A 43 -33.05 3.97 -36.14
C LYS A 43 -32.16 2.90 -35.54
N LYS A 44 -32.40 1.64 -35.86
CA LYS A 44 -31.49 0.51 -35.67
C LYS A 44 -30.38 0.53 -36.73
N PRO A 45 -29.14 0.24 -36.42
CA PRO A 45 -28.15 -0.06 -37.46
C PRO A 45 -28.25 -1.53 -37.90
N ALA A 46 -28.16 -1.69 -39.22
CA ALA A 46 -28.31 -2.94 -39.95
C ALA A 46 -27.17 -3.94 -39.64
N LYS A 47 -27.57 -5.19 -39.42
CA LYS A 47 -26.68 -6.35 -39.45
C LYS A 47 -26.33 -6.68 -40.91
N LYS A 48 -25.04 -6.60 -41.23
CA LYS A 48 -24.48 -7.11 -42.49
C LYS A 48 -24.31 -8.63 -42.36
N ALA A 49 -25.12 -9.38 -43.09
CA ALA A 49 -25.00 -10.83 -43.24
C ALA A 49 -23.86 -11.13 -44.20
N LEU A 50 -22.91 -11.97 -43.76
CA LEU A 50 -21.93 -12.60 -44.64
C LEU A 50 -22.61 -13.77 -45.35
N ARG A 51 -22.59 -13.74 -46.68
CA ARG A 51 -23.00 -14.82 -47.58
C ARG A 51 -21.86 -15.87 -47.59
N SER A 52 -22.25 -17.11 -47.43
CA SER A 52 -21.47 -18.30 -47.72
C SER A 52 -21.28 -18.46 -49.25
N PRO A 53 -20.13 -18.91 -49.76
CA PRO A 53 -19.99 -19.33 -51.13
C PRO A 53 -20.49 -20.78 -51.29
N GLU A 54 -21.28 -20.99 -52.36
CA GLU A 54 -21.77 -22.29 -52.87
C GLU A 54 -20.59 -23.21 -53.24
N GLU A 55 -20.74 -24.45 -52.85
CA GLU A 55 -19.97 -25.59 -53.35
C GLU A 55 -20.29 -25.86 -54.82
N THR A 56 -19.30 -25.81 -55.69
CA THR A 56 -19.35 -26.39 -57.02
C THR A 56 -18.37 -27.54 -57.08
N GLU A 57 -18.91 -28.76 -57.12
CA GLU A 57 -18.15 -29.99 -57.46
C GLU A 57 -17.66 -29.92 -58.93
N PRO A 58 -16.41 -30.29 -59.20
CA PRO A 58 -15.99 -30.69 -60.54
C PRO A 58 -15.99 -32.20 -60.70
N LYS A 59 -16.56 -32.60 -61.85
CA LYS A 59 -16.66 -33.96 -62.36
C LYS A 59 -15.31 -34.64 -62.53
N LEU A 60 -15.29 -35.95 -62.19
CA LEU A 60 -14.23 -36.91 -62.52
C LEU A 60 -14.10 -37.05 -64.03
N GLU A 61 -12.93 -36.86 -64.57
CA GLU A 61 -12.47 -37.48 -65.85
C GLU A 61 -11.34 -38.44 -65.54
N THR A 62 -11.54 -39.65 -66.07
CA THR A 62 -10.64 -40.82 -66.00
C THR A 62 -9.60 -40.79 -67.10
N ALA A 63 -8.33 -41.07 -66.74
CA ALA A 63 -7.30 -41.86 -67.39
C ALA A 63 -5.89 -41.29 -67.30
N PRO A 64 -4.81 -42.04 -67.51
CA PRO A 64 -4.55 -43.50 -67.38
C PRO A 64 -3.33 -43.75 -66.43
N GLU A 65 -3.20 -45.08 -66.12
CA GLU A 65 -2.11 -45.67 -65.34
C GLU A 65 -0.71 -45.36 -65.92
N GLY A 66 0.15 -44.81 -65.11
CA GLY A 66 1.58 -44.74 -65.28
C GLY A 66 2.26 -45.03 -63.96
N MET A 67 2.97 -46.14 -63.85
CA MET A 67 3.81 -46.54 -62.71
C MET A 67 4.77 -45.37 -62.37
N VAL A 68 4.66 -44.84 -61.13
CA VAL A 68 5.68 -44.01 -60.56
C VAL A 68 6.09 -44.63 -59.23
N GLU A 69 7.38 -44.93 -59.12
CA GLU A 69 8.05 -45.38 -57.89
C GLU A 69 7.69 -44.50 -56.73
N GLU A 70 7.14 -45.06 -55.65
CA GLU A 70 6.96 -44.40 -54.37
C GLU A 70 8.31 -44.08 -53.74
N THR A 71 8.73 -42.82 -53.82
CA THR A 71 9.68 -42.26 -52.88
C THR A 71 8.95 -42.06 -51.55
N PRO A 72 9.54 -42.35 -50.38
CA PRO A 72 8.87 -42.16 -49.10
C PRO A 72 8.63 -40.66 -48.93
N ASP A 73 7.34 -40.25 -48.86
CA ASP A 73 6.92 -38.90 -48.51
C ASP A 73 7.56 -38.50 -47.20
N GLU A 74 8.40 -37.46 -47.23
CA GLU A 74 8.75 -36.66 -46.08
C GLU A 74 7.47 -36.05 -45.53
N VAL A 75 6.88 -36.74 -44.55
CA VAL A 75 5.72 -36.25 -43.79
C VAL A 75 6.13 -34.94 -43.11
N SER A 76 5.67 -33.85 -43.67
CA SER A 76 5.79 -32.53 -43.09
C SER A 76 5.25 -32.57 -41.65
N PRO A 77 5.97 -32.09 -40.61
CA PRO A 77 5.59 -32.27 -39.20
C PRO A 77 4.55 -31.26 -38.77
N LEU A 78 3.35 -31.29 -39.34
CA LEU A 78 2.26 -30.39 -38.95
C LEU A 78 1.45 -30.87 -37.73
N HIS A 79 1.63 -32.12 -37.30
CA HIS A 79 0.92 -32.68 -36.14
C HIS A 79 1.90 -33.41 -35.21
N SER A 80 2.21 -32.75 -34.06
CA SER A 80 2.94 -33.41 -32.97
C SER A 80 2.01 -34.41 -32.27
N THR A 81 2.45 -35.64 -32.11
CA THR A 81 1.72 -36.65 -31.31
C THR A 81 1.76 -36.30 -29.81
N ALA A 82 0.84 -36.86 -29.02
CA ALA A 82 0.87 -36.67 -27.55
C ALA A 82 2.20 -37.18 -26.96
N GLU A 83 2.80 -38.19 -27.52
CA GLU A 83 4.10 -38.72 -27.12
C GLU A 83 5.25 -37.77 -27.43
N ASP A 84 5.23 -37.09 -28.59
CA ASP A 84 6.21 -36.06 -28.94
C ASP A 84 6.07 -34.83 -28.05
N MET A 85 4.84 -34.47 -27.71
CA MET A 85 4.57 -33.37 -26.73
C MET A 85 5.07 -33.79 -25.36
N ALA A 86 4.85 -35.00 -24.89
CA ALA A 86 5.32 -35.49 -23.60
C ALA A 86 6.85 -35.52 -23.50
N LYS A 87 7.55 -35.94 -24.57
CA LYS A 87 9.03 -35.92 -24.61
C LYS A 87 9.64 -34.51 -24.52
N ARG A 88 8.89 -33.47 -24.92
CA ARG A 88 9.31 -32.07 -24.87
C ARG A 88 9.02 -31.40 -23.52
N GLN A 89 8.19 -32.03 -22.67
CA GLN A 89 7.89 -31.49 -21.33
C GLN A 89 9.12 -31.62 -20.43
N ARG A 90 9.44 -30.52 -19.73
CA ARG A 90 10.53 -30.50 -18.76
C ARG A 90 10.14 -29.63 -17.58
N GLU A 91 10.56 -30.02 -16.41
CA GLU A 91 10.48 -29.20 -15.20
C GLU A 91 11.57 -28.12 -15.25
N ILE A 92 11.22 -26.94 -14.76
CA ILE A 92 12.18 -25.83 -14.55
C ILE A 92 12.20 -25.46 -13.08
N SER A 93 13.35 -25.00 -12.57
CA SER A 93 13.47 -24.52 -11.21
C SER A 93 12.76 -23.18 -11.02
N VAL A 94 12.48 -22.83 -9.76
CA VAL A 94 11.93 -21.51 -9.38
C VAL A 94 12.82 -20.38 -9.88
N ALA A 95 14.14 -20.52 -9.77
CA ALA A 95 15.07 -19.51 -10.25
C ALA A 95 15.04 -19.38 -11.79
N GLU A 96 15.02 -20.49 -12.53
CA GLU A 96 14.88 -20.47 -13.99
C GLU A 96 13.55 -19.84 -14.44
N PHE A 97 12.46 -20.12 -13.73
CA PHE A 97 11.17 -19.48 -13.98
C PHE A 97 11.25 -17.96 -13.86
N PHE A 98 11.81 -17.44 -12.77
CA PHE A 98 11.93 -16.00 -12.57
C PHE A 98 12.94 -15.33 -13.52
N MET A 99 14.00 -16.04 -13.92
CA MET A 99 14.91 -15.55 -14.96
C MET A 99 14.18 -15.25 -16.27
N LYS A 100 13.28 -16.15 -16.67
CA LYS A 100 12.45 -15.98 -17.89
C LYS A 100 11.32 -14.96 -17.70
N ASN A 101 10.83 -14.79 -16.47
CA ASN A 101 9.69 -13.96 -16.12
C ASN A 101 10.06 -12.81 -15.17
N ARG A 102 11.23 -12.18 -15.39
CA ARG A 102 11.74 -11.09 -14.54
C ARG A 102 10.78 -9.90 -14.38
N HIS A 103 9.87 -9.69 -15.35
CA HIS A 103 8.84 -8.66 -15.28
C HIS A 103 7.87 -8.84 -14.10
N LEU A 104 7.61 -10.09 -13.65
CA LEU A 104 6.77 -10.37 -12.49
C LEU A 104 7.36 -9.79 -11.20
N LEU A 105 8.69 -9.69 -11.12
CA LEU A 105 9.42 -9.18 -9.96
C LEU A 105 9.73 -7.68 -10.04
N GLY A 106 9.28 -6.99 -11.10
CA GLY A 106 9.52 -5.57 -11.28
C GLY A 106 10.86 -5.22 -11.94
N PHE A 107 11.50 -6.18 -12.62
CA PHE A 107 12.73 -6.00 -13.39
C PHE A 107 12.46 -5.98 -14.91
N ASP A 108 11.34 -5.35 -15.30
CA ASP A 108 10.87 -5.28 -16.69
C ASP A 108 11.63 -4.26 -17.54
N ASN A 109 12.21 -3.22 -16.92
CA ASN A 109 13.04 -2.23 -17.61
C ASN A 109 14.14 -1.68 -16.70
N PRO A 110 15.24 -1.12 -17.28
CA PRO A 110 16.41 -0.66 -16.52
C PRO A 110 16.12 0.42 -15.46
N ARG A 111 15.15 1.33 -15.70
CA ARG A 111 14.78 2.37 -14.71
C ARG A 111 14.12 1.74 -13.48
N LYS A 112 13.17 0.84 -13.73
CA LYS A 112 12.44 0.16 -12.67
C LYS A 112 13.34 -0.82 -11.93
N ALA A 113 14.27 -1.48 -12.62
CA ALA A 113 15.23 -2.39 -12.02
C ALA A 113 16.10 -1.71 -10.97
N LEU A 114 16.63 -0.51 -11.26
CA LEU A 114 17.40 0.28 -10.28
C LEU A 114 16.56 0.58 -9.03
N LEU A 115 15.36 1.11 -9.24
CA LEU A 115 14.47 1.47 -8.13
C LEU A 115 14.05 0.24 -7.32
N THR A 116 13.73 -0.89 -7.98
CA THR A 116 13.34 -2.13 -7.31
C THR A 116 14.49 -2.68 -6.47
N THR A 117 15.72 -2.69 -6.99
CA THR A 117 16.93 -3.11 -6.25
C THR A 117 17.11 -2.30 -4.97
N ILE A 118 17.04 -0.96 -5.09
CA ILE A 118 17.20 -0.07 -3.93
C ILE A 118 16.05 -0.26 -2.94
N LYS A 119 14.81 -0.36 -3.42
CA LYS A 119 13.63 -0.59 -2.60
C LYS A 119 13.75 -1.87 -1.76
N GLU A 120 14.09 -2.99 -2.38
CA GLU A 120 14.21 -4.27 -1.67
C GLU A 120 15.35 -4.26 -0.64
N GLY A 121 16.48 -3.62 -0.96
CA GLY A 121 17.58 -3.46 -0.01
C GLY A 121 17.24 -2.56 1.17
N VAL A 122 16.62 -1.40 0.91
CA VAL A 122 16.19 -0.45 1.95
C VAL A 122 15.10 -1.07 2.83
N ASP A 123 14.07 -1.70 2.23
CA ASP A 123 12.98 -2.33 2.99
C ASP A 123 13.51 -3.43 3.92
N ASN A 124 14.50 -4.22 3.48
CA ASN A 124 15.15 -5.23 4.31
C ASN A 124 15.99 -4.62 5.43
N ALA A 125 16.73 -3.56 5.15
CA ALA A 125 17.53 -2.83 6.16
C ALA A 125 16.62 -2.24 7.25
N LEU A 126 15.50 -1.60 6.86
CA LEU A 126 14.52 -1.03 7.80
C LEU A 126 13.87 -2.12 8.66
N ASP A 127 13.41 -3.21 8.05
CA ASP A 127 12.80 -4.33 8.79
C ASP A 127 13.79 -4.95 9.79
N ALA A 128 15.07 -5.13 9.40
CA ALA A 128 16.10 -5.70 10.27
C ALA A 128 16.42 -4.78 11.46
N CYS A 129 16.55 -3.47 11.22
CA CYS A 129 16.78 -2.50 12.29
C CYS A 129 15.61 -2.43 13.26
N GLU A 130 14.37 -2.33 12.75
CA GLU A 130 13.16 -2.24 13.56
C GLU A 130 12.94 -3.52 14.39
N GLU A 131 13.12 -4.72 13.82
CA GLU A 131 13.04 -5.98 14.55
C GLU A 131 14.08 -6.07 15.68
N ALA A 132 15.25 -5.42 15.51
CA ALA A 132 16.30 -5.36 16.52
C ALA A 132 16.16 -4.18 17.50
N GLY A 133 15.13 -3.34 17.36
CA GLY A 133 14.95 -2.13 18.19
C GLY A 133 16.01 -1.06 17.96
N ILE A 134 16.62 -1.03 16.77
CA ILE A 134 17.69 -0.10 16.37
C ILE A 134 17.07 1.02 15.55
N LEU A 135 17.40 2.29 15.84
CA LEU A 135 17.06 3.41 14.97
C LEU A 135 17.80 3.27 13.64
N PRO A 136 17.08 3.11 12.50
CA PRO A 136 17.73 2.83 11.23
C PRO A 136 18.54 4.02 10.70
N GLU A 137 19.74 3.71 10.21
CA GLU A 137 20.60 4.58 9.42
C GLU A 137 21.03 3.81 8.19
N VAL A 138 20.51 4.22 7.02
CA VAL A 138 20.77 3.51 5.76
C VAL A 138 21.44 4.45 4.78
N ARG A 139 22.60 4.04 4.29
CA ARG A 139 23.35 4.75 3.26
C ARG A 139 23.21 4.02 1.93
N ILE A 140 22.80 4.75 0.90
CA ILE A 140 22.63 4.27 -0.47
C ILE A 140 23.63 5.01 -1.35
N VAL A 141 24.42 4.28 -2.12
CA VAL A 141 25.33 4.86 -3.10
C VAL A 141 25.01 4.26 -4.46
N VAL A 142 24.73 5.10 -5.43
CA VAL A 142 24.55 4.72 -6.83
C VAL A 142 25.73 5.29 -7.60
N ALA A 143 26.64 4.43 -8.04
CA ALA A 143 27.82 4.80 -8.80
C ALA A 143 27.70 4.32 -10.26
N SER A 144 28.15 5.13 -11.22
CA SER A 144 28.25 4.69 -12.61
C SER A 144 29.24 3.54 -12.75
N GLY A 145 28.89 2.54 -13.55
CA GLY A 145 29.75 1.41 -13.88
C GLY A 145 30.71 1.70 -15.05
N ALA A 146 31.22 0.63 -15.65
CA ALA A 146 32.13 0.74 -16.80
C ALA A 146 31.43 1.27 -18.06
N ASP A 147 30.13 1.01 -18.21
CA ASP A 147 29.32 1.42 -19.35
C ASP A 147 28.21 2.39 -18.89
N GLU A 148 27.70 3.24 -19.77
CA GLU A 148 26.65 4.24 -19.49
C GLU A 148 25.35 3.65 -18.92
N ASN A 149 25.05 2.38 -19.20
CA ASN A 149 23.85 1.68 -18.74
C ASN A 149 24.13 0.74 -17.56
N ARG A 150 25.34 0.77 -16.98
CA ARG A 150 25.70 -0.03 -15.81
C ARG A 150 25.87 0.83 -14.59
N PHE A 151 25.25 0.40 -13.50
CA PHE A 151 25.34 1.07 -12.21
C PHE A 151 25.67 0.08 -11.12
N ARG A 152 26.50 0.51 -10.18
CA ARG A 152 26.74 -0.20 -8.92
C ARG A 152 25.95 0.43 -7.82
N VAL A 153 25.08 -0.36 -7.20
CA VAL A 153 24.26 0.03 -6.05
C VAL A 153 24.88 -0.55 -4.81
N THR A 154 25.20 0.31 -3.86
CA THR A 154 25.66 -0.09 -2.51
C THR A 154 24.61 0.36 -1.51
N ILE A 155 24.14 -0.55 -0.65
CA ILE A 155 23.20 -0.28 0.44
C ILE A 155 23.86 -0.76 1.74
N GLU A 156 24.05 0.15 2.68
CA GLU A 156 24.68 -0.10 3.97
C GLU A 156 23.75 0.31 5.10
N ASP A 157 23.52 -0.58 6.06
CA ASP A 157 22.69 -0.36 7.25
C ASP A 157 23.50 -0.52 8.54
N ASN A 158 22.97 0.04 9.64
CA ASN A 158 23.48 -0.10 10.99
C ASN A 158 22.74 -1.17 11.80
N GLY A 159 22.07 -2.11 11.14
CA GLY A 159 21.23 -3.14 11.74
C GLY A 159 21.98 -4.19 12.54
N PRO A 160 21.32 -5.29 12.92
CA PRO A 160 21.93 -6.34 13.76
C PRO A 160 23.00 -7.18 13.04
N GLY A 161 23.19 -7.01 11.72
CA GLY A 161 23.99 -7.88 10.90
C GLY A 161 23.37 -9.27 10.69
N ILE A 162 24.07 -10.12 9.95
CA ILE A 162 23.61 -11.45 9.55
C ILE A 162 24.65 -12.49 9.98
N LEU A 163 24.19 -13.60 10.54
CA LEU A 163 25.06 -14.72 10.90
C LEU A 163 25.74 -15.30 9.64
N LYS A 164 27.03 -15.61 9.73
CA LYS A 164 27.84 -16.12 8.61
C LYS A 164 27.15 -17.22 7.81
N SER A 165 26.60 -18.23 8.47
CA SER A 165 25.93 -19.38 7.84
C SER A 165 24.61 -19.05 7.11
N GLN A 166 24.02 -17.87 7.36
CA GLN A 166 22.76 -17.44 6.74
C GLN A 166 22.98 -16.52 5.54
N ILE A 167 24.12 -15.84 5.44
CA ILE A 167 24.41 -14.88 4.35
C ILE A 167 24.16 -15.51 2.97
N PRO A 168 24.75 -16.67 2.61
CA PRO A 168 24.55 -17.25 1.28
C PRO A 168 23.09 -17.58 1.00
N LYS A 169 22.36 -18.09 1.99
CA LYS A 169 20.97 -18.49 1.81
C LYS A 169 20.03 -17.30 1.62
N ILE A 170 20.25 -16.19 2.34
CA ILE A 170 19.43 -14.98 2.26
C ILE A 170 19.60 -14.28 0.90
N PHE A 171 20.83 -14.20 0.39
CA PHE A 171 21.13 -13.42 -0.80
C PHE A 171 21.15 -14.22 -2.11
N ALA A 172 21.38 -15.52 -2.05
CA ALA A 172 21.54 -16.36 -3.24
C ALA A 172 20.62 -17.59 -3.28
N LYS A 173 19.48 -17.55 -2.58
CA LYS A 173 18.41 -18.56 -2.68
C LYS A 173 17.05 -17.86 -2.72
N LEU A 174 16.30 -18.07 -3.80
CA LEU A 174 14.93 -17.58 -3.91
C LEU A 174 13.99 -18.36 -3.01
N LEU A 175 12.94 -17.70 -2.53
CA LEU A 175 11.96 -18.28 -1.59
C LEU A 175 12.60 -18.77 -0.28
N TYR A 176 13.66 -18.10 0.17
CA TYR A 176 14.27 -18.34 1.47
C TYR A 176 14.07 -17.12 2.38
N GLY A 177 13.50 -17.33 3.57
CA GLY A 177 13.26 -16.26 4.54
C GLY A 177 12.38 -16.71 5.69
N SER A 178 12.29 -15.88 6.72
CA SER A 178 11.49 -16.14 7.93
C SER A 178 10.08 -15.54 7.88
N LYS A 179 9.73 -14.79 6.83
CA LYS A 179 8.52 -13.95 6.81
C LYS A 179 7.30 -14.60 6.13
N PHE A 180 7.45 -15.70 5.40
CA PHE A 180 6.41 -16.35 4.60
C PHE A 180 5.18 -16.83 5.40
N HIS A 181 5.41 -17.30 6.61
CA HIS A 181 4.38 -17.96 7.41
C HIS A 181 3.94 -17.11 8.59
N ARG A 182 4.49 -15.90 8.72
CA ARG A 182 4.21 -15.03 9.87
C ARG A 182 3.07 -14.08 9.55
N LEU A 183 1.99 -14.17 10.31
CA LEU A 183 0.88 -13.23 10.24
C LEU A 183 1.15 -12.03 11.16
N LYS A 184 2.12 -11.20 10.76
CA LYS A 184 2.42 -9.89 11.34
C LYS A 184 2.74 -8.90 10.23
N MET A 185 2.48 -7.62 10.47
CA MET A 185 2.83 -6.57 9.52
C MET A 185 4.35 -6.54 9.29
N SER A 186 4.78 -6.52 8.03
CA SER A 186 6.17 -6.34 7.59
C SER A 186 6.20 -5.73 6.18
N ARG A 187 7.31 -5.11 5.77
CA ARG A 187 7.50 -4.58 4.40
C ARG A 187 7.72 -5.72 3.42
N GLY A 188 8.66 -6.62 3.75
CA GLY A 188 8.95 -7.82 2.96
C GLY A 188 8.06 -8.99 3.37
N GLN A 189 7.40 -9.64 2.41
CA GLN A 189 6.50 -10.79 2.65
C GLN A 189 6.87 -12.05 1.85
N GLN A 190 7.66 -11.92 0.79
CA GLN A 190 7.82 -12.99 -0.21
C GLN A 190 9.19 -13.68 -0.23
N GLY A 191 10.22 -13.13 0.47
CA GLY A 191 11.57 -13.71 0.55
C GLY A 191 12.28 -13.87 -0.80
N ILE A 192 11.95 -13.01 -1.78
CA ILE A 192 12.53 -13.07 -3.13
C ILE A 192 13.27 -11.78 -3.49
N GLY A 193 12.90 -10.64 -2.89
CA GLY A 193 13.26 -9.32 -3.40
C GLY A 193 14.76 -9.11 -3.60
N ILE A 194 15.57 -9.25 -2.55
CA ILE A 194 17.01 -9.02 -2.67
C ILE A 194 17.74 -10.10 -3.48
N SER A 195 17.29 -11.36 -3.38
CA SER A 195 17.82 -12.45 -4.20
C SER A 195 17.50 -12.26 -5.68
N ALA A 196 16.29 -11.73 -6.00
CA ALA A 196 15.91 -11.38 -7.37
C ALA A 196 16.75 -10.22 -7.91
N ALA A 197 17.06 -9.21 -7.08
CA ALA A 197 17.95 -8.11 -7.46
C ALA A 197 19.37 -8.62 -7.76
N GLY A 198 19.92 -9.49 -6.92
CA GLY A 198 21.20 -10.15 -7.17
C GLY A 198 21.20 -11.00 -8.44
N MET A 199 20.14 -11.76 -8.68
CA MET A 199 19.97 -12.55 -9.90
C MET A 199 19.86 -11.66 -11.15
N TYR A 200 19.14 -10.54 -11.08
CA TYR A 200 19.07 -9.59 -12.19
C TYR A 200 20.44 -8.98 -12.49
N GLY A 201 21.20 -8.60 -11.47
CA GLY A 201 22.59 -8.14 -11.61
C GLY A 201 23.47 -9.19 -12.29
N GLN A 202 23.45 -10.43 -11.81
CA GLN A 202 24.18 -11.56 -12.38
C GLN A 202 23.83 -11.79 -13.86
N LEU A 203 22.53 -11.70 -14.22
CA LEU A 203 22.07 -11.90 -15.60
C LEU A 203 22.48 -10.80 -16.55
N THR A 204 22.51 -9.55 -16.08
CA THR A 204 22.75 -8.40 -16.95
C THR A 204 24.22 -8.00 -17.05
N THR A 205 25.00 -8.28 -16.01
CA THR A 205 26.41 -7.86 -15.93
C THR A 205 27.39 -9.01 -15.82
N GLY A 206 26.92 -10.23 -15.49
CA GLY A 206 27.78 -11.37 -15.17
C GLY A 206 28.54 -11.21 -13.85
N LYS A 207 28.18 -10.21 -13.01
CA LYS A 207 28.88 -9.94 -11.75
C LYS A 207 28.12 -10.59 -10.58
N PRO A 208 28.86 -11.13 -9.57
CA PRO A 208 28.25 -11.64 -8.36
C PRO A 208 27.67 -10.51 -7.51
N ILE A 209 26.76 -10.86 -6.60
CA ILE A 209 26.38 -9.98 -5.51
C ILE A 209 27.46 -10.05 -4.41
N ALA A 210 27.90 -8.87 -3.93
CA ALA A 210 28.86 -8.79 -2.83
C ALA A 210 28.17 -8.37 -1.53
N ILE A 211 28.51 -9.04 -0.44
CA ILE A 211 27.90 -8.80 0.88
C ILE A 211 29.01 -8.70 1.93
N THR A 212 28.96 -7.63 2.73
CA THR A 212 29.74 -7.52 3.96
C THR A 212 28.80 -7.47 5.13
N SER A 213 28.97 -8.31 6.15
CA SER A 213 28.12 -8.27 7.33
C SER A 213 28.89 -8.58 8.62
N ARG A 214 28.48 -7.88 9.69
CA ARG A 214 29.02 -8.02 11.04
C ARG A 214 27.90 -7.93 12.06
N THR A 215 27.86 -8.85 13.01
CA THR A 215 26.81 -8.91 14.05
C THR A 215 27.13 -8.08 15.30
N SER A 216 28.41 -7.90 15.62
CA SER A 216 28.90 -7.07 16.74
C SER A 216 30.37 -6.68 16.55
N ARG A 217 30.83 -5.66 17.29
CA ARG A 217 32.23 -5.22 17.26
C ARG A 217 33.23 -6.31 17.65
N SER A 218 32.81 -7.24 18.51
CA SER A 218 33.63 -8.36 18.95
C SER A 218 33.74 -9.50 17.93
N GLN A 219 32.91 -9.48 16.89
CA GLN A 219 32.93 -10.49 15.84
C GLN A 219 33.60 -9.96 14.58
N PRO A 220 34.25 -10.80 13.77
CA PRO A 220 34.84 -10.39 12.51
C PRO A 220 33.72 -10.00 11.50
N ALA A 221 34.01 -9.10 10.57
CA ALA A 221 33.17 -8.86 9.41
C ALA A 221 33.44 -9.91 8.35
N HIS A 222 32.36 -10.50 7.82
CA HIS A 222 32.43 -11.51 6.77
C HIS A 222 32.09 -10.89 5.42
N TYR A 223 32.91 -11.14 4.42
CA TYR A 223 32.72 -10.72 3.04
C TYR A 223 32.44 -11.94 2.17
N TYR A 224 31.39 -11.85 1.36
CA TYR A 224 30.98 -12.87 0.40
C TYR A 224 30.83 -12.30 -0.99
N GLU A 225 31.21 -13.06 -2.02
CA GLU A 225 30.74 -12.91 -3.38
C GLU A 225 29.92 -14.14 -3.74
N LEU A 226 28.67 -13.92 -4.14
CA LEU A 226 27.70 -14.98 -4.33
C LEU A 226 27.06 -14.90 -5.71
N GLU A 227 26.81 -16.07 -6.29
CA GLU A 227 25.97 -16.27 -7.47
C GLU A 227 24.79 -17.20 -7.13
N ILE A 228 23.72 -17.10 -7.89
CA ILE A 228 22.58 -18.01 -7.81
C ILE A 228 22.76 -19.09 -8.87
N ASP A 229 22.82 -20.35 -8.47
CA ASP A 229 22.66 -21.47 -9.40
C ASP A 229 21.19 -21.56 -9.80
N ALA A 230 20.89 -21.11 -11.02
CA ALA A 230 19.51 -21.03 -11.52
C ALA A 230 18.85 -22.41 -11.67
N LYS A 231 19.60 -23.49 -11.90
CA LYS A 231 19.05 -24.83 -12.05
C LYS A 231 18.66 -25.44 -10.70
N LYS A 232 19.48 -25.21 -9.67
CA LYS A 232 19.27 -25.82 -8.35
C LYS A 232 18.58 -24.89 -7.36
N ASN A 233 18.48 -23.57 -7.67
CA ASN A 233 18.08 -22.53 -6.73
C ASN A 233 18.92 -22.58 -5.43
N GLU A 234 20.23 -22.67 -5.58
CA GLU A 234 21.17 -22.75 -4.47
C GLU A 234 22.28 -21.70 -4.59
N PRO A 235 22.85 -21.25 -3.46
CA PRO A 235 23.96 -20.31 -3.46
C PRO A 235 25.25 -20.97 -3.98
N ARG A 236 25.91 -20.31 -4.92
CA ARG A 236 27.27 -20.59 -5.33
C ARG A 236 28.18 -19.54 -4.70
N ILE A 237 29.03 -19.98 -3.79
CA ILE A 237 29.98 -19.11 -3.08
C ILE A 237 31.25 -19.01 -3.93
N LEU A 238 31.58 -17.80 -4.39
CA LEU A 238 32.82 -17.51 -5.13
C LEU A 238 33.93 -17.06 -4.18
N VAL A 239 33.59 -16.21 -3.20
CA VAL A 239 34.51 -15.70 -2.18
C VAL A 239 33.85 -15.79 -0.80
N ASP A 240 34.60 -16.30 0.19
CA ASP A 240 34.27 -16.26 1.62
C ASP A 240 35.54 -15.86 2.37
N ARG A 241 35.59 -14.65 2.91
CA ARG A 241 36.74 -14.15 3.67
C ARG A 241 36.30 -13.20 4.77
N THR A 242 37.17 -13.06 5.75
CA THR A 242 37.07 -12.02 6.77
C THR A 242 37.73 -10.74 6.25
N VAL A 243 37.08 -9.59 6.52
CA VAL A 243 37.59 -8.27 6.14
C VAL A 243 37.59 -7.32 7.33
N ASP A 244 38.44 -6.31 7.25
CA ASP A 244 38.35 -5.18 8.17
C ASP A 244 37.28 -4.24 7.68
N TRP A 245 36.28 -3.95 8.55
CA TRP A 245 35.17 -3.06 8.26
C TRP A 245 34.91 -2.18 9.48
N GLN A 246 34.89 -0.86 9.26
CA GLN A 246 34.80 0.13 10.33
C GLN A 246 33.46 0.14 11.06
N ALA A 247 32.37 -0.29 10.40
CA ALA A 247 31.05 -0.33 11.03
C ALA A 247 31.04 -1.31 12.22
N PRO A 248 30.49 -0.92 13.38
CA PRO A 248 30.46 -1.78 14.56
C PRO A 248 29.56 -3.00 14.40
N ARG A 249 28.56 -2.90 13.55
CA ARG A 249 27.58 -3.93 13.15
C ARG A 249 26.82 -3.46 11.93
N GLY A 250 26.09 -4.35 11.26
CA GLY A 250 25.23 -4.01 10.12
C GLY A 250 25.49 -4.92 8.93
N THR A 251 24.92 -4.52 7.80
CA THR A 251 25.09 -5.22 6.52
C THR A 251 25.30 -4.23 5.41
N LYS A 252 26.25 -4.52 4.53
CA LYS A 252 26.50 -3.79 3.27
C LYS A 252 26.30 -4.76 2.12
N VAL A 253 25.44 -4.37 1.16
CA VAL A 253 25.12 -5.14 -0.04
C VAL A 253 25.52 -4.33 -1.26
N GLU A 254 26.23 -4.95 -2.20
CA GLU A 254 26.71 -4.33 -3.43
C GLU A 254 26.24 -5.16 -4.62
N ILE A 255 25.51 -4.53 -5.53
CA ILE A 255 24.96 -5.15 -6.75
C ILE A 255 25.31 -4.27 -7.95
N GLU A 256 25.95 -4.86 -8.95
CA GLU A 256 26.14 -4.21 -10.26
C GLU A 256 25.04 -4.73 -11.21
N LEU A 257 24.36 -3.82 -11.88
CA LEU A 257 23.21 -4.17 -12.72
C LEU A 257 23.11 -3.22 -13.93
N GLU A 258 22.47 -3.70 -14.99
CA GLU A 258 22.00 -2.85 -16.07
C GLU A 258 20.83 -2.01 -15.57
N ALA A 259 20.99 -0.67 -15.62
CA ALA A 259 20.04 0.25 -15.03
C ALA A 259 20.05 1.60 -15.75
N LYS A 260 19.09 2.45 -15.41
CA LYS A 260 19.07 3.85 -15.81
C LYS A 260 18.72 4.74 -14.64
N PHE A 261 19.64 5.60 -14.24
CA PHE A 261 19.37 6.62 -13.22
C PHE A 261 18.57 7.77 -13.83
N GLN A 262 17.57 8.25 -13.11
CA GLN A 262 16.77 9.42 -13.50
C GLN A 262 16.36 10.20 -12.25
N LYS A 263 16.25 11.53 -12.38
CA LYS A 263 15.68 12.45 -11.38
C LYS A 263 14.17 12.63 -11.61
N GLY A 264 13.43 13.05 -10.60
CA GLY A 264 12.02 13.40 -10.69
C GLY A 264 11.05 12.25 -10.37
N ARG A 265 9.96 12.13 -11.13
CA ARG A 265 8.92 11.12 -10.84
C ARG A 265 9.43 9.70 -11.02
N GLN A 266 9.04 8.82 -10.10
CA GLN A 266 9.44 7.40 -10.07
C GLN A 266 10.96 7.21 -10.03
N SER A 267 11.67 8.18 -9.42
CA SER A 267 13.11 8.14 -9.19
C SER A 267 13.45 7.51 -7.84
N VAL A 268 14.73 7.23 -7.65
CA VAL A 268 15.29 6.80 -6.37
C VAL A 268 15.10 7.89 -5.31
N GLU A 269 15.29 9.16 -5.68
CA GLU A 269 15.10 10.31 -4.80
C GLU A 269 13.66 10.41 -4.31
N GLU A 270 12.67 10.31 -5.22
CA GLU A 270 11.25 10.32 -4.84
C GLU A 270 10.90 9.14 -3.92
N TYR A 271 11.46 7.96 -4.16
CA TYR A 271 11.25 6.80 -3.29
C TYR A 271 11.79 7.04 -1.88
N LEU A 272 13.01 7.57 -1.75
CA LEU A 272 13.62 7.83 -0.43
C LEU A 272 12.94 8.98 0.29
N GLU A 273 12.57 10.06 -0.41
CA GLU A 273 11.73 11.14 0.13
C GLU A 273 10.44 10.56 0.73
N GLN A 274 9.68 9.80 -0.06
CA GLN A 274 8.42 9.20 0.40
C GLN A 274 8.65 8.18 1.51
N THR A 275 9.74 7.38 1.46
CA THR A 275 10.10 6.45 2.53
C THR A 275 10.37 7.18 3.83
N SER A 276 11.05 8.34 3.80
CA SER A 276 11.31 9.16 4.98
C SER A 276 10.03 9.76 5.59
N ILE A 277 9.01 10.03 4.78
CA ILE A 277 7.69 10.52 5.28
C ILE A 277 6.98 9.42 6.08
N ALA A 278 6.91 8.20 5.53
CA ALA A 278 6.21 7.08 6.17
C ALA A 278 7.02 6.42 7.30
N ASN A 279 8.31 6.72 7.39
CA ASN A 279 9.24 6.18 8.38
C ASN A 279 10.00 7.32 9.09
N PRO A 280 9.32 8.13 9.91
CA PRO A 280 9.90 9.35 10.49
C PRO A 280 11.07 9.09 11.46
N HIS A 281 11.31 7.85 11.86
CA HIS A 281 12.41 7.42 12.74
C HIS A 281 13.69 7.06 11.99
N VAL A 282 13.69 7.12 10.65
CA VAL A 282 14.80 6.67 9.78
C VAL A 282 15.66 7.85 9.34
N THR A 283 16.98 7.63 9.26
CA THR A 283 17.91 8.50 8.54
C THR A 283 18.34 7.78 7.25
N LEU A 284 18.13 8.41 6.09
CA LEU A 284 18.55 7.89 4.79
C LEU A 284 19.56 8.86 4.17
N ALA A 285 20.63 8.32 3.61
CA ALA A 285 21.62 9.10 2.87
C ALA A 285 21.75 8.52 1.45
N LEU A 286 21.55 9.34 0.43
CA LEU A 286 21.72 8.98 -0.97
C LEU A 286 22.94 9.71 -1.54
N VAL A 287 23.83 8.95 -2.17
CA VAL A 287 24.89 9.48 -3.04
C VAL A 287 24.53 9.09 -4.47
N THR A 288 24.33 10.10 -5.33
CA THR A 288 23.96 9.91 -6.73
C THR A 288 25.20 9.65 -7.61
N PRO A 289 25.03 9.20 -8.87
CA PRO A 289 26.15 9.03 -9.80
C PRO A 289 26.95 10.33 -10.05
N ASP A 290 26.31 11.48 -9.87
CA ASP A 290 26.93 12.81 -9.98
C ASP A 290 27.68 13.23 -8.70
N ASN A 291 27.82 12.31 -7.71
CA ASN A 291 28.39 12.56 -6.37
C ASN A 291 27.61 13.60 -5.52
N GLU A 292 26.37 13.90 -5.88
CA GLU A 292 25.50 14.70 -5.03
C GLU A 292 25.04 13.86 -3.84
N THR A 293 25.14 14.42 -2.62
CA THR A 293 24.70 13.75 -1.40
C THR A 293 23.44 14.41 -0.86
N THR A 294 22.37 13.65 -0.76
CA THR A 294 21.11 14.06 -0.12
C THR A 294 20.87 13.27 1.15
N VAL A 295 20.61 13.96 2.26
CA VAL A 295 20.34 13.31 3.56
C VAL A 295 18.93 13.62 4.03
N TYR A 296 18.12 12.58 4.19
CA TYR A 296 16.81 12.62 4.83
C TYR A 296 16.97 12.26 6.32
N ASN A 297 17.16 13.28 7.16
CA ASN A 297 17.33 13.05 8.59
C ASN A 297 16.03 12.56 9.24
N ARG A 298 16.08 11.82 10.32
CA ARG A 298 14.91 11.39 11.09
C ARG A 298 14.15 12.57 11.72
N ALA A 299 12.83 12.46 11.79
CA ALA A 299 11.95 13.41 12.47
C ALA A 299 11.58 12.93 13.88
N SER A 300 11.78 11.66 14.19
CA SER A 300 11.47 11.03 15.48
C SER A 300 12.61 10.11 15.91
N LYS A 301 12.80 9.96 17.22
CA LYS A 301 13.70 8.95 17.82
C LYS A 301 12.94 7.71 18.33
N GLN A 302 11.64 7.63 18.07
CA GLN A 302 10.80 6.52 18.50
C GLN A 302 10.81 5.43 17.43
N VAL A 303 11.33 4.26 17.78
CA VAL A 303 11.21 3.06 16.95
C VAL A 303 9.76 2.57 16.99
N PRO A 304 9.17 2.11 15.88
CA PRO A 304 7.83 1.54 15.87
C PRO A 304 7.65 0.41 16.86
N ASP A 305 6.44 0.28 17.42
CA ASP A 305 6.13 -0.82 18.32
C ASP A 305 6.29 -2.19 17.63
N HIS A 306 6.84 -3.15 18.36
CA HIS A 306 7.00 -4.51 17.88
C HIS A 306 5.63 -5.16 17.63
N THR A 307 5.39 -5.56 16.40
CA THR A 307 4.20 -6.32 16.03
C THR A 307 4.28 -7.75 16.54
N ARG A 308 3.18 -8.27 17.08
CA ARG A 308 3.05 -9.67 17.51
C ARG A 308 2.48 -10.51 16.38
N GLU A 309 3.02 -11.71 16.22
CA GLU A 309 2.45 -12.68 15.29
C GLU A 309 1.11 -13.19 15.80
N ILE A 310 0.12 -13.25 14.92
CA ILE A 310 -1.20 -13.80 15.23
C ILE A 310 -1.41 -15.13 14.51
N LYS A 311 -2.31 -15.96 15.07
CA LYS A 311 -2.79 -17.15 14.37
C LYS A 311 -3.80 -16.75 13.28
N PRO A 312 -3.97 -17.57 12.22
CA PRO A 312 -4.96 -17.29 11.20
C PRO A 312 -6.36 -17.17 11.82
N HIS A 313 -7.15 -16.24 11.29
CA HIS A 313 -8.55 -16.13 11.68
C HIS A 313 -9.40 -17.10 10.86
N PRO A 314 -10.39 -17.81 11.46
CA PRO A 314 -11.17 -18.81 10.72
C PRO A 314 -11.82 -18.30 9.43
N TYR A 315 -12.31 -17.05 9.41
CA TYR A 315 -12.91 -16.44 8.22
C TYR A 315 -11.92 -16.15 7.07
N GLY A 316 -10.62 -16.23 7.33
CA GLY A 316 -9.57 -16.01 6.33
C GLY A 316 -9.01 -17.29 5.72
N VAL A 317 -9.43 -18.45 6.21
CA VAL A 317 -8.93 -19.76 5.79
C VAL A 317 -9.89 -20.38 4.79
N GLU A 318 -9.40 -20.69 3.58
CA GLU A 318 -10.18 -21.36 2.54
C GLU A 318 -10.29 -22.87 2.82
N LEU A 319 -11.31 -23.54 2.22
CA LEU A 319 -11.57 -24.96 2.46
C LEU A 319 -10.35 -25.86 2.23
N GLY A 320 -9.61 -25.65 1.14
CA GLY A 320 -8.41 -26.44 0.85
C GLY A 320 -7.31 -26.27 1.89
N VAL A 321 -7.14 -25.02 2.39
CA VAL A 321 -6.19 -24.72 3.46
C VAL A 321 -6.66 -25.35 4.79
N LEU A 322 -7.96 -25.28 5.09
CA LEU A 322 -8.53 -25.94 6.27
C LEU A 322 -8.28 -27.45 6.26
N ILE A 323 -8.49 -28.13 5.12
CA ILE A 323 -8.21 -29.57 4.97
C ILE A 323 -6.73 -29.86 5.24
N LYS A 324 -5.82 -29.06 4.68
CA LYS A 324 -4.39 -29.18 4.92
C LYS A 324 -4.06 -28.98 6.40
N MET A 325 -4.60 -27.95 7.03
CA MET A 325 -4.40 -27.67 8.47
C MET A 325 -4.90 -28.82 9.34
N LEU A 326 -6.07 -29.42 9.01
CA LEU A 326 -6.60 -30.60 9.71
C LEU A 326 -5.67 -31.80 9.65
N HIS A 327 -4.97 -31.96 8.52
CA HIS A 327 -3.99 -33.04 8.34
C HIS A 327 -2.67 -32.78 9.09
N ASP A 328 -2.18 -31.53 9.04
CA ASP A 328 -0.84 -31.16 9.51
C ASP A 328 -0.80 -30.82 11.02
N THR A 329 -1.96 -30.59 11.67
CA THR A 329 -2.03 -30.18 13.07
C THR A 329 -1.54 -31.26 14.03
N LYS A 330 -0.90 -30.81 15.13
CA LYS A 330 -0.51 -31.68 16.26
C LYS A 330 -1.63 -31.88 17.27
N ALA A 331 -2.77 -31.22 17.12
CA ALA A 331 -3.90 -31.33 18.01
C ALA A 331 -4.50 -32.75 17.97
N ARG A 332 -4.89 -33.27 19.14
CA ARG A 332 -5.44 -34.62 19.24
C ARG A 332 -6.95 -34.67 18.99
N THR A 333 -7.66 -33.57 19.19
CA THR A 333 -9.10 -33.44 19.02
C THR A 333 -9.46 -32.27 18.17
N LEU A 334 -10.61 -32.29 17.50
CA LEU A 334 -11.09 -31.23 16.65
C LEU A 334 -11.34 -29.93 17.44
N GLN A 335 -11.87 -30.04 18.66
CA GLN A 335 -12.03 -28.88 19.55
C GLN A 335 -10.66 -28.23 19.86
N SER A 336 -9.65 -29.04 20.20
CA SER A 336 -8.30 -28.54 20.47
C SER A 336 -7.70 -27.88 19.22
N PHE A 337 -7.84 -28.48 18.05
CA PHE A 337 -7.40 -27.90 16.78
C PHE A 337 -8.00 -26.51 16.53
N LEU A 338 -9.32 -26.40 16.60
CA LEU A 338 -10.01 -25.13 16.40
C LEU A 338 -9.59 -24.06 17.43
N HIS A 339 -9.33 -24.47 18.67
CA HIS A 339 -8.90 -23.56 19.74
C HIS A 339 -7.43 -23.15 19.63
N THR A 340 -6.52 -24.09 19.26
CA THR A 340 -5.08 -23.85 19.30
C THR A 340 -4.54 -23.27 17.99
N ASP A 341 -5.10 -23.62 16.85
CA ASP A 341 -4.53 -23.27 15.54
C ASP A 341 -5.16 -22.02 14.95
N PHE A 342 -6.26 -21.53 15.51
CA PHE A 342 -6.93 -20.30 15.10
C PHE A 342 -6.91 -19.21 16.16
N SER A 343 -6.99 -17.96 15.72
CA SER A 343 -7.19 -16.81 16.60
C SER A 343 -8.68 -16.64 16.95
N ARG A 344 -8.95 -16.13 18.15
CA ARG A 344 -10.31 -15.80 18.65
C ARG A 344 -11.30 -16.96 18.73
N VAL A 345 -10.86 -18.18 18.66
CA VAL A 345 -11.68 -19.37 18.86
C VAL A 345 -11.48 -19.90 20.28
N SER A 346 -12.43 -19.63 21.17
CA SER A 346 -12.45 -20.22 22.52
C SER A 346 -12.96 -21.67 22.47
N SER A 347 -12.74 -22.45 23.52
CA SER A 347 -13.27 -23.83 23.62
C SER A 347 -14.79 -23.90 23.43
N ARG A 348 -15.53 -22.88 23.89
CA ARG A 348 -16.98 -22.76 23.67
C ARG A 348 -17.30 -22.55 22.18
N VAL A 349 -16.60 -21.64 21.52
CA VAL A 349 -16.79 -21.36 20.05
C VAL A 349 -16.40 -22.59 19.24
N ALA A 350 -15.31 -23.26 19.59
CA ALA A 350 -14.90 -24.50 18.95
C ALA A 350 -15.97 -25.59 19.03
N LYS A 351 -16.58 -25.76 20.20
CA LYS A 351 -17.71 -26.69 20.41
C LYS A 351 -18.91 -26.28 19.56
N GLU A 352 -19.31 -25.02 19.57
CA GLU A 352 -20.42 -24.49 18.77
C GLU A 352 -20.20 -24.77 17.26
N ILE A 353 -18.96 -24.61 16.75
CA ILE A 353 -18.60 -24.92 15.35
C ILE A 353 -18.78 -26.42 15.08
N CYS A 354 -18.29 -27.30 15.98
CA CYS A 354 -18.43 -28.74 15.85
C CYS A 354 -19.89 -29.18 15.84
N ASP A 355 -20.69 -28.63 16.77
CA ASP A 355 -22.13 -28.96 16.87
C ASP A 355 -22.88 -28.56 15.57
N LYS A 356 -22.63 -27.34 15.05
CA LYS A 356 -23.22 -26.89 13.79
C LYS A 356 -22.76 -27.72 12.58
N ALA A 357 -21.51 -28.15 12.58
CA ALA A 357 -20.96 -29.00 11.54
C ALA A 357 -21.44 -30.45 11.62
N LYS A 358 -22.10 -30.84 12.74
CA LYS A 358 -22.46 -32.23 13.05
C LYS A 358 -21.27 -33.19 13.08
N VAL A 359 -20.12 -32.71 13.56
CA VAL A 359 -18.88 -33.48 13.71
C VAL A 359 -18.49 -33.52 15.18
N SER A 360 -18.12 -34.70 15.69
CA SER A 360 -17.74 -34.82 17.10
C SER A 360 -16.52 -33.98 17.46
N GLU A 361 -16.61 -33.19 18.53
CA GLU A 361 -15.50 -32.36 19.04
C GLU A 361 -14.26 -33.17 19.42
N ARG A 362 -14.46 -34.47 19.72
CA ARG A 362 -13.41 -35.43 20.11
C ARG A 362 -12.74 -36.11 18.90
N SER A 363 -13.29 -35.98 17.70
CA SER A 363 -12.73 -36.55 16.48
C SER A 363 -11.28 -36.11 16.30
N ARG A 364 -10.44 -37.01 15.78
CA ARG A 364 -9.05 -36.67 15.37
C ARG A 364 -9.09 -35.81 14.11
N PRO A 365 -8.44 -34.64 14.06
CA PRO A 365 -8.43 -33.77 12.87
C PRO A 365 -8.00 -34.49 11.59
N SER A 366 -6.96 -35.31 11.64
CA SER A 366 -6.44 -36.07 10.49
C SER A 366 -7.38 -37.17 9.95
N ARG A 367 -8.47 -37.49 10.65
CA ARG A 367 -9.49 -38.46 10.24
C ARG A 367 -10.79 -37.82 9.76
N VAL A 368 -10.86 -36.49 9.75
CA VAL A 368 -12.03 -35.76 9.26
C VAL A 368 -12.16 -35.97 7.76
N ALA A 369 -13.30 -36.51 7.33
CA ALA A 369 -13.59 -36.73 5.93
C ALA A 369 -13.78 -35.39 5.19
N ARG A 370 -13.59 -35.40 3.87
CA ARG A 370 -13.73 -34.18 3.04
C ARG A 370 -15.09 -33.51 3.20
N GLN A 371 -16.18 -34.29 3.31
CA GLN A 371 -17.54 -33.77 3.52
C GLN A 371 -17.69 -33.14 4.91
N GLU A 372 -17.08 -33.72 5.93
CA GLU A 372 -17.07 -33.15 7.29
C GLU A 372 -16.25 -31.85 7.34
N ALA A 373 -15.15 -31.78 6.61
CA ALA A 373 -14.36 -30.54 6.47
C ALA A 373 -15.15 -29.43 5.77
N ASP A 374 -15.96 -29.75 4.74
CA ASP A 374 -16.87 -28.80 4.11
C ASP A 374 -17.96 -28.32 5.07
N ASN A 375 -18.52 -29.24 5.88
CA ASN A 375 -19.49 -28.89 6.92
C ASN A 375 -18.85 -27.98 7.99
N LEU A 376 -17.62 -28.27 8.41
CA LEU A 376 -16.86 -27.41 9.35
C LEU A 376 -16.63 -26.03 8.77
N PHE A 377 -16.23 -25.93 7.51
CA PHE A 377 -16.03 -24.66 6.81
C PHE A 377 -17.32 -23.83 6.77
N LYS A 378 -18.46 -24.46 6.44
CA LYS A 378 -19.78 -23.82 6.47
C LYS A 378 -20.16 -23.37 7.89
N ALA A 379 -19.93 -24.23 8.90
CA ALA A 379 -20.21 -23.92 10.30
C ALA A 379 -19.36 -22.77 10.84
N ILE A 380 -18.08 -22.68 10.45
CA ILE A 380 -17.21 -21.55 10.76
C ILE A 380 -17.83 -20.25 10.26
N ASN A 381 -18.24 -20.19 9.00
CA ASN A 381 -18.82 -18.99 8.38
C ASN A 381 -20.19 -18.61 8.96
N GLN A 382 -20.90 -19.56 9.58
CA GLN A 382 -22.20 -19.34 10.25
C GLN A 382 -22.07 -19.04 11.76
N THR A 383 -20.87 -19.16 12.32
CA THR A 383 -20.62 -18.93 13.74
C THR A 383 -20.05 -17.53 13.94
N LYS A 384 -20.63 -16.77 14.87
CA LYS A 384 -20.14 -15.42 15.20
C LYS A 384 -18.83 -15.52 15.98
N ILE A 385 -17.73 -15.20 15.32
CA ILE A 385 -16.38 -15.15 15.90
C ILE A 385 -15.97 -13.69 16.07
N MET A 386 -15.29 -13.37 17.17
CA MET A 386 -14.74 -12.03 17.41
C MET A 386 -13.68 -11.68 16.35
N ASN A 387 -13.57 -10.40 15.99
CA ASN A 387 -12.53 -9.93 15.09
C ASN A 387 -11.13 -10.36 15.54
N PRO A 388 -10.19 -10.59 14.59
CA PRO A 388 -8.81 -10.97 14.92
C PRO A 388 -8.13 -9.95 15.83
N PRO A 389 -7.05 -10.33 16.54
CA PRO A 389 -6.22 -9.39 17.29
C PRO A 389 -5.62 -8.34 16.37
N THR A 390 -5.30 -7.16 16.90
CA THR A 390 -4.76 -6.02 16.14
C THR A 390 -3.35 -5.63 16.55
N ASP A 391 -2.78 -6.29 17.54
CA ASP A 391 -1.38 -6.15 18.01
C ASP A 391 -0.33 -6.65 17.00
N CYS A 392 -0.78 -7.22 15.91
CA CYS A 392 0.00 -7.56 14.72
C CYS A 392 0.18 -6.38 13.74
N LEU A 393 -0.51 -5.25 13.96
CA LEU A 393 -0.42 -4.03 13.16
C LEU A 393 0.46 -2.99 13.86
N SER A 394 1.20 -2.23 13.07
CA SER A 394 1.99 -1.08 13.54
C SER A 394 1.68 0.13 12.64
N PRO A 395 0.55 0.84 12.87
CA PRO A 395 0.27 2.08 12.16
C PRO A 395 1.37 3.12 12.43
N ILE A 396 1.45 4.13 11.59
CA ILE A 396 2.42 5.23 11.77
C ILE A 396 1.99 6.13 12.92
N GLY A 397 0.69 6.43 12.99
CA GLY A 397 0.09 7.37 13.94
C GLY A 397 -0.02 8.79 13.39
N GLU A 398 -1.08 9.50 13.82
CA GLU A 398 -1.43 10.84 13.30
C GLU A 398 -0.27 11.84 13.48
N GLU A 399 0.36 11.87 14.66
CA GLU A 399 1.44 12.80 14.99
C GLU A 399 2.69 12.55 14.15
N LEU A 400 3.09 11.28 13.99
CA LEU A 400 4.29 10.89 13.25
C LEU A 400 4.10 11.09 11.74
N ILE A 401 2.90 10.87 11.21
CA ILE A 401 2.58 11.18 9.80
C ILE A 401 2.71 12.71 9.56
N VAL A 402 2.16 13.51 10.45
CA VAL A 402 2.27 14.99 10.34
C VAL A 402 3.72 15.44 10.48
N ALA A 403 4.50 14.86 11.38
CA ALA A 403 5.92 15.16 11.52
C ALA A 403 6.72 14.81 10.25
N GLY A 404 6.46 13.65 9.65
CA GLY A 404 7.07 13.24 8.40
C GLY A 404 6.71 14.17 7.23
N LEU A 405 5.42 14.52 7.10
CA LEU A 405 4.96 15.46 6.06
C LEU A 405 5.58 16.83 6.21
N LYS A 406 5.56 17.41 7.42
CA LYS A 406 6.12 18.76 7.70
C LYS A 406 7.59 18.89 7.35
N LYS A 407 8.31 17.79 7.40
CA LYS A 407 9.73 17.76 7.11
C LYS A 407 10.04 17.86 5.62
N GLN A 408 9.18 17.30 4.78
CA GLN A 408 9.39 17.21 3.33
C GLN A 408 8.52 18.21 2.56
N ILE A 409 7.45 18.73 3.18
CA ILE A 409 6.46 19.55 2.51
C ILE A 409 6.19 20.81 3.34
N GLU A 410 6.41 21.98 2.74
CA GLU A 410 6.06 23.25 3.31
C GLU A 410 4.60 23.57 2.99
N ALA A 411 3.69 23.27 3.91
CA ALA A 411 2.28 23.58 3.77
C ALA A 411 1.76 24.44 4.92
N ALA A 412 0.68 25.15 4.66
CA ALA A 412 0.04 26.03 5.67
C ALA A 412 -0.87 25.25 6.63
N PHE A 413 -1.30 24.04 6.25
CA PHE A 413 -2.20 23.21 7.05
C PHE A 413 -1.85 21.74 6.91
N PHE A 414 -1.85 21.03 8.03
CA PHE A 414 -1.66 19.58 8.09
C PHE A 414 -2.76 18.96 8.94
N THR A 415 -3.22 17.81 8.55
CA THR A 415 -4.10 16.95 9.35
C THR A 415 -3.84 15.49 9.02
N ALA A 416 -3.99 14.63 10.01
CA ALA A 416 -3.94 13.17 9.82
C ALA A 416 -5.09 12.52 10.59
N VAL A 417 -5.47 11.33 10.20
CA VAL A 417 -6.51 10.49 10.81
C VAL A 417 -6.06 9.04 10.74
N THR A 418 -6.06 8.36 11.87
CA THR A 418 -5.90 6.92 11.99
C THR A 418 -7.27 6.29 12.28
N ARG A 419 -7.77 5.45 11.37
CA ARG A 419 -9.05 4.78 11.53
C ARG A 419 -8.94 3.61 12.53
N PRO A 420 -10.04 3.23 13.20
CA PRO A 420 -10.06 1.96 13.91
C PRO A 420 -9.73 0.80 12.97
N PRO A 421 -9.10 -0.29 13.48
CA PRO A 421 -8.83 -1.48 12.69
C PRO A 421 -10.09 -2.11 12.11
N ALA A 422 -10.01 -2.56 10.88
CA ALA A 422 -11.06 -3.29 10.17
C ALA A 422 -10.53 -4.66 9.72
N VAL A 423 -11.39 -5.50 9.15
CA VAL A 423 -11.05 -6.87 8.76
C VAL A 423 -11.44 -7.09 7.30
N TYR A 424 -10.53 -7.70 6.55
CA TYR A 424 -10.72 -8.16 5.20
C TYR A 424 -10.30 -9.63 5.10
N ARG A 425 -11.22 -10.52 4.72
CA ARG A 425 -10.98 -11.99 4.64
C ARG A 425 -10.21 -12.53 5.87
N GLY A 426 -10.66 -12.19 7.07
CA GLY A 426 -10.03 -12.63 8.31
C GLY A 426 -8.70 -11.95 8.65
N ASN A 427 -8.13 -11.12 7.78
CA ASN A 427 -6.92 -10.37 8.03
C ASN A 427 -7.23 -8.97 8.56
N PRO A 428 -6.67 -8.55 9.70
CA PRO A 428 -6.84 -7.20 10.20
C PRO A 428 -6.04 -6.22 9.35
N PHE A 429 -6.62 -5.04 9.15
CA PHE A 429 -5.95 -3.92 8.52
C PHE A 429 -6.38 -2.59 9.15
N GLN A 430 -5.57 -1.57 8.97
CA GLN A 430 -5.84 -0.22 9.49
C GLN A 430 -5.48 0.81 8.43
N ILE A 431 -6.33 1.80 8.27
CA ILE A 431 -6.15 2.89 7.30
C ILE A 431 -5.79 4.16 8.03
N GLU A 432 -4.78 4.83 7.52
CA GLU A 432 -4.38 6.18 7.91
C GLU A 432 -4.43 7.09 6.70
N ALA A 433 -4.92 8.31 6.88
CA ALA A 433 -4.93 9.32 5.83
C ALA A 433 -4.44 10.65 6.38
N ALA A 434 -3.76 11.42 5.55
CA ALA A 434 -3.34 12.77 5.91
C ALA A 434 -3.46 13.73 4.73
N LEU A 435 -3.60 15.02 5.04
CA LEU A 435 -3.61 16.10 4.07
C LEU A 435 -2.59 17.15 4.46
N ALA A 436 -1.85 17.65 3.47
CA ALA A 436 -1.08 18.88 3.55
C ALA A 436 -1.64 19.87 2.52
N TYR A 437 -1.94 21.13 2.93
CA TYR A 437 -2.61 22.10 2.08
C TYR A 437 -1.99 23.50 2.16
N GLY A 438 -1.84 24.14 1.00
CA GLY A 438 -1.32 25.51 0.90
C GLY A 438 0.18 25.62 1.12
N GLY A 439 0.69 26.79 1.49
CA GLY A 439 2.13 27.05 1.58
C GLY A 439 2.80 27.08 0.22
N SER A 440 3.93 26.42 0.06
CA SER A 440 4.68 26.25 -1.20
C SER A 440 4.16 25.12 -2.09
N VAL A 441 3.09 24.40 -1.69
CA VAL A 441 2.48 23.35 -2.52
C VAL A 441 1.85 23.99 -3.78
N PRO A 442 2.18 23.52 -5.01
CA PRO A 442 1.63 24.07 -6.24
C PRO A 442 0.10 24.07 -6.27
N GLY A 443 -0.51 25.23 -6.60
CA GLY A 443 -1.96 25.44 -6.51
C GLY A 443 -2.73 25.28 -7.83
N ASP A 444 -2.07 25.23 -8.94
CA ASP A 444 -2.59 25.22 -10.32
C ASP A 444 -2.79 23.81 -10.91
N GLY A 445 -2.33 22.79 -10.19
CA GLY A 445 -2.37 21.40 -10.63
C GLY A 445 -3.36 20.52 -9.87
N LEU A 446 -3.37 19.23 -10.26
CA LEU A 446 -4.06 18.17 -9.54
C LEU A 446 -3.32 17.84 -8.23
N ALA A 447 -4.06 17.46 -7.19
CA ALA A 447 -3.49 17.02 -5.92
C ALA A 447 -2.48 15.88 -6.11
N ARG A 448 -1.34 15.96 -5.41
CA ARG A 448 -0.35 14.86 -5.33
C ARG A 448 -0.88 13.80 -4.38
N VAL A 449 -0.91 12.54 -4.81
CA VAL A 449 -1.38 11.41 -3.99
C VAL A 449 -0.21 10.52 -3.64
N LEU A 450 0.13 10.46 -2.35
CA LEU A 450 1.14 9.59 -1.76
C LEU A 450 0.44 8.34 -1.23
N ARG A 451 0.83 7.17 -1.74
CA ARG A 451 0.19 5.89 -1.43
C ARG A 451 1.19 4.96 -0.77
N TYR A 452 0.78 4.35 0.34
CA TYR A 452 1.64 3.48 1.12
C TYR A 452 0.93 2.19 1.52
N ALA A 453 1.70 1.10 1.57
CA ALA A 453 1.30 -0.17 2.16
C ALA A 453 2.42 -0.66 3.09
N ASN A 454 2.11 -0.91 4.35
CA ASN A 454 3.09 -1.30 5.37
C ASN A 454 4.33 -0.37 5.38
N ARG A 455 4.09 0.94 5.32
CA ARG A 455 5.09 2.04 5.29
C ARG A 455 5.95 2.10 4.02
N VAL A 456 5.65 1.27 3.00
CA VAL A 456 6.36 1.25 1.72
C VAL A 456 5.62 2.12 0.70
N PRO A 457 6.30 3.06 0.01
CA PRO A 457 5.71 3.87 -1.06
C PRO A 457 5.29 3.02 -2.27
N LEU A 458 4.11 3.34 -2.85
CA LEU A 458 3.58 2.72 -4.07
C LEU A 458 3.71 3.70 -5.24
N LEU A 459 4.82 3.65 -5.98
CA LEU A 459 5.14 4.65 -7.01
C LEU A 459 4.49 4.34 -8.37
N TYR A 460 4.23 3.07 -8.68
CA TYR A 460 3.70 2.63 -9.98
C TYR A 460 2.21 2.26 -9.91
N GLN A 461 1.60 1.99 -11.07
CA GLN A 461 0.21 1.51 -11.23
C GLN A 461 -0.83 2.32 -10.43
N GLN A 462 -0.71 3.64 -10.45
CA GLN A 462 -1.58 4.53 -9.67
C GLN A 462 -3.07 4.34 -9.99
N SER A 463 -3.44 4.17 -11.25
CA SER A 463 -4.82 4.00 -11.70
C SER A 463 -5.45 2.68 -11.24
N ALA A 464 -4.66 1.62 -11.11
CA ALA A 464 -5.11 0.30 -10.67
C ALA A 464 -5.29 0.17 -9.15
N CYS A 465 -4.89 1.18 -8.37
CA CYS A 465 -4.85 1.11 -6.91
C CYS A 465 -6.19 1.51 -6.27
N ALA A 466 -6.65 0.72 -5.29
CA ALA A 466 -7.84 1.01 -4.48
C ALA A 466 -7.77 2.38 -3.77
N ILE A 467 -6.58 2.79 -3.33
CA ILE A 467 -6.36 4.11 -2.72
C ILE A 467 -6.72 5.21 -3.71
N THR A 468 -6.17 5.19 -4.91
CA THR A 468 -6.46 6.20 -5.94
C THR A 468 -7.93 6.22 -6.30
N ARG A 469 -8.56 5.05 -6.47
CA ARG A 469 -9.99 4.95 -6.73
C ARG A 469 -10.82 5.57 -5.62
N SER A 470 -10.42 5.40 -4.37
CA SER A 470 -11.08 6.00 -3.21
C SER A 470 -10.95 7.53 -3.20
N VAL A 471 -9.76 8.06 -3.55
CA VAL A 471 -9.53 9.51 -3.68
C VAL A 471 -10.40 10.11 -4.79
N LEU A 472 -10.43 9.47 -5.97
CA LEU A 472 -11.26 9.90 -7.11
C LEU A 472 -12.75 9.89 -6.79
N SER A 473 -13.23 8.89 -6.04
CA SER A 473 -14.64 8.74 -5.66
C SER A 473 -15.08 9.59 -4.47
N THR A 474 -14.15 10.26 -3.79
CA THR A 474 -14.45 11.18 -2.68
C THR A 474 -14.93 12.52 -3.25
N ALA A 475 -16.07 13.03 -2.78
CA ALA A 475 -16.64 14.30 -3.22
C ALA A 475 -15.92 15.49 -2.58
N TRP A 476 -14.76 15.87 -3.11
CA TRP A 476 -13.91 16.92 -2.56
C TRP A 476 -14.53 18.32 -2.60
N ARG A 477 -15.50 18.55 -3.46
CA ARG A 477 -16.29 19.81 -3.50
C ARG A 477 -16.97 20.10 -2.17
N ASN A 478 -17.39 19.06 -1.43
CA ASN A 478 -17.98 19.21 -0.09
C ASN A 478 -16.99 19.78 0.94
N TYR A 479 -15.69 19.72 0.63
CA TYR A 479 -14.62 20.18 1.50
C TYR A 479 -13.94 21.45 0.99
N ALA A 480 -14.66 22.25 0.20
CA ALA A 480 -14.22 23.54 -0.34
C ALA A 480 -13.06 23.45 -1.36
N LEU A 481 -12.86 22.30 -1.99
CA LEU A 481 -11.91 22.07 -3.07
C LEU A 481 -12.60 21.97 -4.42
N GLN A 482 -11.89 22.32 -5.50
CA GLN A 482 -12.39 22.11 -6.86
C GLN A 482 -12.10 20.67 -7.29
N GLN A 483 -13.03 20.08 -8.05
CA GLN A 483 -12.89 18.72 -8.58
C GLN A 483 -13.75 18.57 -9.84
N SER A 484 -13.15 18.15 -10.94
CA SER A 484 -13.86 17.67 -12.13
C SER A 484 -14.41 16.25 -11.90
N ALA A 485 -15.45 15.87 -12.62
CA ALA A 485 -16.04 14.54 -12.48
C ALA A 485 -15.01 13.44 -12.76
N GLY A 486 -14.86 12.51 -11.81
CA GLY A 486 -13.90 11.39 -11.94
C GLY A 486 -12.42 11.76 -11.87
N ALA A 487 -12.08 13.03 -11.57
CA ALA A 487 -10.70 13.48 -11.46
C ALA A 487 -10.24 13.64 -9.99
N LEU A 488 -8.95 13.82 -9.81
CA LEU A 488 -8.39 14.26 -8.53
C LEU A 488 -8.82 15.70 -8.23
N PRO A 489 -8.88 16.12 -6.96
CA PRO A 489 -9.14 17.52 -6.63
C PRO A 489 -8.01 18.42 -7.15
N THR A 490 -8.36 19.64 -7.55
CA THR A 490 -7.42 20.67 -7.99
C THR A 490 -7.11 21.62 -6.84
N GLY A 491 -5.86 22.04 -6.73
CA GLY A 491 -5.40 23.00 -5.74
C GLY A 491 -4.11 22.56 -5.02
N PRO A 492 -3.60 23.39 -4.10
CA PRO A 492 -2.33 23.14 -3.38
C PRO A 492 -2.52 22.04 -2.33
N LEU A 493 -2.72 20.80 -2.77
CA LEU A 493 -3.09 19.68 -1.91
C LEU A 493 -2.19 18.46 -2.13
N VAL A 494 -1.66 17.94 -1.03
CA VAL A 494 -1.03 16.61 -0.97
C VAL A 494 -1.94 15.72 -0.12
N ILE A 495 -2.25 14.54 -0.64
CA ILE A 495 -3.08 13.52 0.01
C ILE A 495 -2.18 12.32 0.28
N LEU A 496 -2.04 11.92 1.54
CA LEU A 496 -1.35 10.71 1.95
C LEU A 496 -2.37 9.68 2.39
N VAL A 497 -2.22 8.43 1.93
CA VAL A 497 -2.98 7.27 2.45
C VAL A 497 -2.04 6.11 2.69
N HIS A 498 -2.09 5.57 3.90
CA HIS A 498 -1.34 4.40 4.33
C HIS A 498 -2.29 3.27 4.73
N MET A 499 -1.98 2.05 4.31
CA MET A 499 -2.63 0.82 4.75
C MET A 499 -1.63 -0.04 5.52
N ALA A 500 -1.89 -0.26 6.80
CA ALA A 500 -1.20 -1.23 7.63
C ALA A 500 -1.98 -2.55 7.63
N SER A 501 -1.35 -3.67 7.28
CA SER A 501 -2.00 -4.99 7.27
C SER A 501 -0.99 -6.11 7.44
N VAL A 502 -1.44 -7.23 8.00
CA VAL A 502 -0.67 -8.48 8.01
C VAL A 502 -0.56 -9.09 6.61
N TRP A 503 -1.57 -8.84 5.77
CA TRP A 503 -1.62 -9.29 4.38
C TRP A 503 -2.24 -8.20 3.52
N VAL A 504 -1.40 -7.47 2.79
CA VAL A 504 -1.86 -6.45 1.84
C VAL A 504 -2.25 -7.15 0.54
N PRO A 505 -3.51 -7.01 0.06
CA PRO A 505 -3.92 -7.61 -1.20
C PRO A 505 -3.39 -6.79 -2.38
N PHE A 506 -2.17 -7.06 -2.80
CA PHE A 506 -1.58 -6.43 -3.98
C PHE A 506 -2.17 -7.00 -5.28
N THR A 507 -2.15 -6.20 -6.36
CA THR A 507 -2.59 -6.62 -7.69
C THR A 507 -1.54 -7.45 -8.44
N SER A 508 -0.27 -7.36 -8.02
CA SER A 508 0.88 -8.06 -8.61
C SER A 508 1.99 -8.27 -7.58
N GLU A 509 2.91 -9.18 -7.87
CA GLU A 509 4.06 -9.51 -7.03
C GLU A 509 5.03 -8.33 -6.84
N SER A 510 5.07 -7.38 -7.78
CA SER A 510 5.84 -6.14 -7.66
C SER A 510 5.31 -5.15 -6.63
N LYS A 511 4.21 -5.46 -5.93
CA LYS A 511 3.61 -4.70 -4.82
C LYS A 511 3.33 -3.21 -5.16
N GLU A 512 2.78 -2.93 -6.36
CA GLU A 512 2.64 -1.57 -6.87
C GLU A 512 1.27 -0.94 -6.61
N ALA A 513 0.23 -1.77 -6.45
CA ALA A 513 -1.13 -1.32 -6.25
C ALA A 513 -1.92 -2.27 -5.34
N ILE A 514 -2.84 -1.72 -4.56
CA ILE A 514 -3.76 -2.46 -3.71
C ILE A 514 -5.02 -2.78 -4.49
N ALA A 515 -5.45 -4.05 -4.45
CA ALA A 515 -6.65 -4.54 -5.12
C ALA A 515 -7.94 -3.89 -4.57
N HIS A 516 -8.98 -3.85 -5.40
CA HIS A 516 -10.24 -3.16 -5.13
C HIS A 516 -11.20 -4.04 -4.31
N TYR A 517 -11.11 -3.97 -2.99
CA TYR A 517 -12.05 -4.61 -2.08
C TYR A 517 -12.96 -3.60 -1.40
N PRO A 518 -14.28 -3.85 -1.31
CA PRO A 518 -15.25 -2.91 -0.75
C PRO A 518 -14.91 -2.45 0.66
N GLU A 519 -14.41 -3.36 1.50
CA GLU A 519 -14.04 -3.08 2.90
C GLU A 519 -12.88 -2.08 2.96
N ILE A 520 -11.86 -2.27 2.13
CA ILE A 520 -10.69 -1.39 2.06
C ILE A 520 -11.10 -0.01 1.52
N ILE A 521 -11.84 0.02 0.41
CA ILE A 521 -12.33 1.26 -0.21
C ILE A 521 -13.20 2.06 0.78
N LYS A 522 -14.05 1.39 1.55
CA LYS A 522 -14.89 2.01 2.57
C LYS A 522 -14.06 2.72 3.62
N GLU A 523 -13.09 2.04 4.24
CA GLU A 523 -12.27 2.62 5.30
C GLU A 523 -11.38 3.75 4.78
N VAL A 524 -10.79 3.63 3.58
CA VAL A 524 -10.04 4.72 2.94
C VAL A 524 -10.93 5.94 2.73
N ARG A 525 -12.16 5.77 2.20
CA ARG A 525 -13.09 6.89 2.01
C ARG A 525 -13.47 7.55 3.32
N LEU A 526 -13.72 6.79 4.38
CA LEU A 526 -14.04 7.34 5.69
C LEU A 526 -12.90 8.16 6.27
N ALA A 527 -11.65 7.70 6.14
CA ALA A 527 -10.45 8.45 6.54
C ALA A 527 -10.33 9.77 5.77
N LEU A 528 -10.47 9.72 4.43
CA LEU A 528 -10.40 10.90 3.56
C LEU A 528 -11.50 11.91 3.86
N GLN A 529 -12.72 11.46 4.14
CA GLN A 529 -13.85 12.30 4.51
C GLN A 529 -13.59 13.03 5.82
N GLU A 530 -12.98 12.36 6.81
CA GLU A 530 -12.64 13.00 8.08
C GLU A 530 -11.55 14.07 7.90
N CYS A 531 -10.48 13.75 7.19
CA CYS A 531 -9.46 14.73 6.82
C CYS A 531 -10.06 15.91 6.04
N GLY A 532 -10.97 15.63 5.10
CA GLY A 532 -11.68 16.63 4.31
C GLY A 532 -12.52 17.58 5.17
N ARG A 533 -13.25 17.08 6.18
CA ARG A 533 -14.00 17.93 7.13
C ARG A 533 -13.08 18.89 7.87
N ARG A 534 -11.95 18.40 8.41
CA ARG A 534 -10.94 19.21 9.09
C ARG A 534 -10.36 20.29 8.16
N LEU A 535 -10.04 19.92 6.91
CA LEU A 535 -9.55 20.85 5.89
C LEU A 535 -10.59 21.93 5.53
N ALA A 536 -11.86 21.55 5.38
CA ALA A 536 -12.93 22.47 5.02
C ALA A 536 -13.09 23.61 6.04
N VAL A 537 -12.93 23.31 7.34
CA VAL A 537 -12.96 24.33 8.40
C VAL A 537 -11.82 25.33 8.20
N PHE A 538 -10.59 24.85 7.94
CA PHE A 538 -9.44 25.71 7.70
C PHE A 538 -9.63 26.60 6.46
N VAL A 539 -10.02 26.00 5.32
CA VAL A 539 -10.19 26.73 4.06
C VAL A 539 -11.29 27.81 4.17
N ARG A 540 -12.41 27.49 4.82
CA ARG A 540 -13.51 28.46 5.04
C ARG A 540 -13.07 29.62 5.92
N ARG A 541 -12.35 29.34 7.03
CA ARG A 541 -11.79 30.39 7.89
C ARG A 541 -10.85 31.32 7.12
N ARG A 542 -9.93 30.74 6.33
CA ARG A 542 -8.98 31.50 5.52
C ARG A 542 -9.69 32.34 4.44
N ARG A 543 -10.71 31.80 3.77
CA ARG A 543 -11.51 32.56 2.79
C ARG A 543 -12.23 33.72 3.45
N LYS A 544 -12.88 33.48 4.60
CA LYS A 544 -13.55 34.55 5.37
C LYS A 544 -12.58 35.64 5.78
N ALA A 545 -11.39 35.28 6.26
CA ALA A 545 -10.35 36.27 6.62
C ALA A 545 -9.92 37.09 5.40
N ALA A 546 -9.61 36.41 4.27
CA ALA A 546 -9.22 37.11 3.04
C ALA A 546 -10.33 37.98 2.45
N GLU A 547 -11.59 37.55 2.54
CA GLU A 547 -12.75 38.40 2.14
C GLU A 547 -12.90 39.62 3.05
N SER A 548 -12.72 39.45 4.37
CA SER A 548 -12.73 40.53 5.30
C SER A 548 -11.60 41.55 5.02
N GLU A 549 -10.38 41.06 4.78
CA GLU A 549 -9.23 41.92 4.42
C GLU A 549 -9.49 42.67 3.10
N ARG A 550 -10.04 42.01 2.07
CA ARG A 550 -10.39 42.66 0.81
C ARG A 550 -11.46 43.72 0.98
N LYS A 551 -12.51 43.46 1.78
CA LYS A 551 -13.55 44.44 2.09
C LYS A 551 -12.95 45.64 2.80
N MET A 552 -12.09 45.43 3.79
CA MET A 552 -11.41 46.50 4.52
C MET A 552 -10.51 47.35 3.61
N ALA A 553 -9.69 46.67 2.79
CA ALA A 553 -8.82 47.36 1.82
C ALA A 553 -9.65 48.19 0.82
N TYR A 554 -10.81 47.65 0.39
CA TYR A 554 -11.74 48.38 -0.47
C TYR A 554 -12.31 49.60 0.24
N ILE A 555 -12.84 49.46 1.46
CA ILE A 555 -13.39 50.57 2.23
C ILE A 555 -12.31 51.64 2.51
N HIS A 556 -11.12 51.22 2.93
CA HIS A 556 -9.97 52.14 3.18
C HIS A 556 -9.62 52.97 1.94
N LYS A 557 -9.69 52.37 0.73
CA LYS A 557 -9.46 53.09 -0.53
C LYS A 557 -10.53 54.16 -0.83
N TYR A 558 -11.77 53.98 -0.35
CA TYR A 558 -12.87 54.92 -0.56
C TYR A 558 -12.98 56.02 0.50
N ILE A 559 -12.40 55.86 1.69
CA ILE A 559 -12.44 56.88 2.77
C ILE A 559 -12.03 58.26 2.29
N PRO A 560 -10.92 58.49 1.54
CA PRO A 560 -10.54 59.81 1.06
C PRO A 560 -11.58 60.41 0.10
N HIS A 561 -12.17 59.59 -0.79
CA HIS A 561 -13.18 60.08 -1.72
C HIS A 561 -14.48 60.49 -1.02
N VAL A 562 -14.89 59.74 0.01
CA VAL A 562 -16.04 60.10 0.84
C VAL A 562 -15.75 61.41 1.61
N ALA A 563 -14.54 61.60 2.14
CA ALA A 563 -14.15 62.81 2.83
C ALA A 563 -14.14 64.07 1.92
N ILE A 564 -13.66 63.91 0.66
CA ILE A 564 -13.70 64.97 -0.35
C ILE A 564 -15.17 65.36 -0.66
N ALA A 565 -16.02 64.39 -0.93
CA ALA A 565 -17.43 64.64 -1.21
C ALA A 565 -18.14 65.33 -0.05
N LEU A 566 -17.87 64.91 1.19
CA LEU A 566 -18.42 65.58 2.39
C LEU A 566 -17.87 66.97 2.57
N ARG A 567 -16.59 67.23 2.27
CA ARG A 567 -16.00 68.59 2.28
C ARG A 567 -16.75 69.50 1.31
N GLU A 568 -16.99 69.05 0.08
CA GLU A 568 -17.69 69.86 -0.96
C GLU A 568 -19.15 70.08 -0.60
N MET A 569 -19.86 69.09 -0.06
CA MET A 569 -21.27 69.23 0.32
C MET A 569 -21.51 70.10 1.54
N LEU A 570 -20.60 70.11 2.50
CA LEU A 570 -20.74 70.77 3.78
C LEU A 570 -19.86 72.06 3.93
N GLY A 571 -19.10 72.44 2.91
CA GLY A 571 -18.26 73.60 2.89
C GLY A 571 -17.11 73.53 3.91
N LEU A 572 -16.56 72.34 4.16
CA LEU A 572 -15.53 72.12 5.20
C LEU A 572 -14.12 72.51 4.70
N SER A 573 -13.25 72.92 5.66
CA SER A 573 -11.86 73.21 5.36
C SER A 573 -11.03 71.93 5.08
N GLN A 574 -9.88 72.09 4.42
CA GLN A 574 -8.96 70.97 4.10
C GLN A 574 -8.40 70.30 5.38
N HIS A 575 -8.28 71.09 6.50
CA HIS A 575 -7.90 70.56 7.79
C HIS A 575 -8.98 69.61 8.36
N GLN A 576 -10.27 70.00 8.22
CA GLN A 576 -11.41 69.18 8.66
C GLN A 576 -11.58 67.92 7.80
N GLU A 577 -11.29 67.98 6.49
CA GLU A 577 -11.24 66.78 5.62
C GLU A 577 -10.17 65.78 6.12
N SER A 578 -8.96 66.25 6.40
CA SER A 578 -7.88 65.40 6.91
C SER A 578 -8.21 64.77 8.27
N ALA A 579 -8.85 65.52 9.17
CA ALA A 579 -9.33 65.03 10.45
C ALA A 579 -10.42 63.94 10.28
N MET A 580 -11.32 64.12 9.32
CA MET A 580 -12.40 63.19 9.00
C MET A 580 -11.83 61.87 8.39
N VAL A 581 -10.86 61.95 7.48
CA VAL A 581 -10.16 60.77 6.94
C VAL A 581 -9.57 59.94 8.08
N LYS A 582 -8.89 60.63 9.03
CA LYS A 582 -8.30 59.97 10.20
C LYS A 582 -9.36 59.30 11.08
N GLN A 583 -10.45 60.03 11.40
CA GLN A 583 -11.56 59.47 12.21
C GLN A 583 -12.23 58.25 11.53
N LEU A 584 -12.51 58.32 10.22
CA LEU A 584 -13.10 57.24 9.48
C LEU A 584 -12.16 56.02 9.43
N THR A 585 -10.85 56.26 9.29
CA THR A 585 -9.85 55.18 9.34
C THR A 585 -9.81 54.55 10.74
N ASP A 586 -9.78 55.34 11.82
CA ASP A 586 -9.80 54.82 13.19
C ASP A 586 -11.07 54.02 13.51
N VAL A 587 -12.24 54.48 13.02
CA VAL A 587 -13.51 53.72 13.16
C VAL A 587 -13.43 52.40 12.42
N LEU A 588 -12.87 52.39 11.20
CA LEU A 588 -12.68 51.17 10.41
C LEU A 588 -11.76 50.17 11.13
N GLU A 589 -10.64 50.66 11.71
CA GLU A 589 -9.71 49.82 12.46
C GLU A 589 -10.32 49.25 13.75
N ARG A 590 -11.09 50.07 14.50
CA ARG A 590 -11.84 49.63 15.70
C ARG A 590 -12.92 48.59 15.39
N SER A 591 -13.54 48.65 14.21
CA SER A 591 -14.51 47.62 13.78
C SER A 591 -13.88 46.25 13.53
N ARG A 592 -12.54 46.17 13.56
CA ARG A 592 -11.73 44.96 13.40
C ARG A 592 -11.50 44.22 14.75
N ALA A 593 -11.56 44.93 15.87
CA ALA A 593 -11.45 44.33 17.19
C ALA A 593 -12.78 43.70 17.66
#